data_5051a3b4bc448201e8e801a4e3c8a063
#
_entry.id   5051a3b4bc448201e8e801a4e3c8a063
#
_cell.length_a   1.000
_cell.length_b   1.000
_cell.length_c   1.000
_cell.angle_alpha   90.00
_cell.angle_beta   90.00
_cell.angle_gamma   90.00
#
_symmetry.space_group_name_H-M   'P 1'
#
loop_
_entity.id
_entity.type
_entity.pdbx_description
1 polymer ?
#
loop_
_entity_poly.entity_id
_entity_poly.type
_entity_poly.pdbx_seq_one_letter_code
_entity_poly.pdbx_strand_id
1 'polypeptide(L)'
;MNILKNSKITLKKSFEFPCSYIKGNLERRLYIDLKNSINENLLINELTLNGFRRNHDHMYIPICKKCSLCISSRINIKKFSLSKSNKRNIKTNENFILTKKVKNKNLQRFDLFKKYCAIRHSTGQMKNMNILEFENFFYKSSNNKIVLDLIDKNKNILGSILLDILKNGYSAVYSFFNPSKDYKGLG
;
A
#
# COMPACT_ATOMS: atom_id res chain seq x y z
N MET A 1 -10.98 -0.29 24.76
CA MET A 1 -10.02 0.29 25.70
C MET A 1 -9.10 -0.80 26.25
N ASN A 2 -7.78 -0.65 26.10
CA ASN A 2 -6.72 -1.45 26.75
C ASN A 2 -6.59 -2.97 26.51
N ILE A 3 -6.81 -3.48 25.30
CA ILE A 3 -6.43 -4.88 24.95
C ILE A 3 -4.91 -5.02 24.74
N LEU A 4 -4.19 -3.94 24.48
CA LEU A 4 -2.73 -3.95 24.33
C LEU A 4 -1.95 -3.91 25.65
N LYS A 5 -2.59 -3.71 26.79
CA LYS A 5 -1.89 -3.59 28.09
C LYS A 5 -1.10 -4.83 28.51
N ASN A 6 -1.44 -6.01 27.98
CA ASN A 6 -0.77 -7.28 28.34
C ASN A 6 -0.02 -7.95 27.17
N SER A 7 0.08 -7.31 26.01
CA SER A 7 0.78 -7.87 24.85
C SER A 7 2.19 -7.30 24.79
N LYS A 8 3.20 -8.13 24.97
CA LYS A 8 4.60 -7.74 24.80
C LYS A 8 4.87 -7.53 23.31
N ILE A 9 4.88 -6.27 22.88
CA ILE A 9 5.22 -5.89 21.50
C ILE A 9 6.73 -5.71 21.41
N THR A 10 7.39 -6.49 20.56
CA THR A 10 8.83 -6.38 20.32
C THR A 10 9.10 -5.46 19.16
N LEU A 11 9.73 -4.33 19.43
CA LEU A 11 10.24 -3.39 18.44
C LEU A 11 11.62 -3.83 17.99
N LYS A 12 11.84 -3.95 16.69
CA LYS A 12 13.11 -4.28 16.06
C LYS A 12 13.62 -3.10 15.23
N LYS A 13 14.91 -2.94 15.14
CA LYS A 13 15.56 -1.91 14.35
C LYS A 13 16.35 -2.56 13.20
N SER A 14 16.16 -2.06 11.97
CA SER A 14 16.93 -2.53 10.82
C SER A 14 18.37 -2.05 10.86
N PHE A 15 19.24 -2.72 10.11
CA PHE A 15 20.48 -2.11 9.65
C PHE A 15 20.18 -0.94 8.71
N GLU A 16 21.19 -0.10 8.46
CA GLU A 16 21.09 0.95 7.45
C GLU A 16 21.21 0.34 6.05
N PHE A 17 20.40 0.79 5.11
CA PHE A 17 20.41 0.36 3.72
C PHE A 17 20.10 1.56 2.80
N PRO A 18 20.39 1.48 1.48
CA PRO A 18 20.16 2.57 0.56
C PRO A 18 18.70 3.02 0.54
N CYS A 19 18.47 4.34 0.64
CA CYS A 19 17.14 4.93 0.58
C CYS A 19 16.54 4.77 -0.83
N SER A 20 15.30 4.30 -0.90
CA SER A 20 14.58 4.13 -2.18
C SER A 20 14.13 5.45 -2.82
N TYR A 21 14.16 6.57 -2.08
CA TYR A 21 13.64 7.86 -2.52
C TYR A 21 14.72 8.89 -2.80
N ILE A 22 15.80 8.89 -2.02
CA ILE A 22 16.87 9.89 -2.12
C ILE A 22 18.19 9.18 -2.35
N LYS A 23 18.73 9.33 -3.57
CA LYS A 23 20.01 8.75 -3.94
C LYS A 23 21.14 9.24 -3.00
N GLY A 24 21.95 8.33 -2.52
CA GLY A 24 23.06 8.62 -1.60
C GLY A 24 22.68 8.67 -0.12
N ASN A 25 21.38 8.67 0.21
CA ASN A 25 20.93 8.60 1.60
C ASN A 25 20.80 7.15 2.07
N LEU A 26 20.91 6.95 3.39
CA LEU A 26 20.66 5.69 4.07
C LEU A 26 19.31 5.72 4.79
N GLU A 27 18.57 4.65 4.64
CA GLU A 27 17.30 4.40 5.34
C GLU A 27 17.52 3.46 6.53
N ARG A 28 16.83 3.72 7.62
CA ARG A 28 16.71 2.85 8.77
C ARG A 28 15.26 2.78 9.22
N ARG A 29 14.80 1.60 9.60
CA ARG A 29 13.41 1.36 10.02
C ARG A 29 13.33 0.82 11.44
N LEU A 30 12.34 1.30 12.17
CA LEU A 30 11.79 0.61 13.33
C LEU A 30 10.62 -0.23 12.84
N TYR A 31 10.57 -1.52 13.18
CA TYR A 31 9.53 -2.41 12.70
C TYR A 31 9.04 -3.39 13.77
N ILE A 32 7.83 -3.88 13.56
CA ILE A 32 7.10 -4.82 14.40
C ILE A 32 6.59 -5.94 13.51
N ASP A 33 6.90 -7.19 13.86
CA ASP A 33 6.31 -8.35 13.19
C ASP A 33 4.87 -8.53 13.65
N LEU A 34 3.96 -8.75 12.70
CA LEU A 34 2.55 -9.00 12.96
C LEU A 34 2.27 -10.47 13.29
N LYS A 35 3.14 -11.36 12.83
CA LYS A 35 3.08 -12.79 13.18
C LYS A 35 3.13 -12.94 14.69
N ASN A 36 2.24 -13.74 15.23
CA ASN A 36 2.11 -14.00 16.68
C ASN A 36 1.43 -12.88 17.49
N SER A 37 0.83 -11.87 16.88
CA SER A 37 -0.03 -10.95 17.63
C SER A 37 -1.38 -11.63 17.92
N ILE A 38 -1.87 -11.50 19.14
CA ILE A 38 -3.17 -12.05 19.56
C ILE A 38 -4.33 -11.43 18.75
N ASN A 39 -4.17 -10.18 18.31
CA ASN A 39 -5.15 -9.48 17.50
C ASN A 39 -4.43 -8.58 16.46
N GLU A 40 -4.13 -9.15 15.29
CA GLU A 40 -3.44 -8.47 14.19
C GLU A 40 -4.19 -7.22 13.72
N ASN A 41 -5.53 -7.29 13.58
CA ASN A 41 -6.32 -6.15 13.10
C ASN A 41 -6.27 -4.96 14.06
N LEU A 42 -6.34 -5.21 15.35
CA LEU A 42 -6.23 -4.17 16.35
C LEU A 42 -4.83 -3.55 16.34
N LEU A 43 -3.80 -4.37 16.26
CA LEU A 43 -2.42 -3.90 16.22
C LEU A 43 -2.15 -3.05 14.97
N ILE A 44 -2.59 -3.50 13.79
CA ILE A 44 -2.49 -2.72 12.55
C ILE A 44 -3.21 -1.37 12.69
N ASN A 45 -4.42 -1.36 13.26
CA ASN A 45 -5.17 -0.12 13.47
C ASN A 45 -4.38 0.87 14.34
N GLU A 46 -3.91 0.45 15.51
CA GLU A 46 -3.17 1.31 16.43
C GLU A 46 -1.83 1.79 15.85
N LEU A 47 -1.07 0.89 15.20
CA LEU A 47 0.20 1.25 14.59
C LEU A 47 0.02 2.21 13.41
N THR A 48 -1.02 2.01 12.57
CA THR A 48 -1.33 2.93 11.47
C THR A 48 -1.71 4.31 11.99
N LEU A 49 -2.48 4.40 13.08
CA LEU A 49 -2.80 5.68 13.73
C LEU A 49 -1.55 6.41 14.24
N ASN A 50 -0.51 5.67 14.58
CA ASN A 50 0.80 6.21 15.01
C ASN A 50 1.82 6.36 13.88
N GLY A 51 1.38 6.33 12.61
CA GLY A 51 2.20 6.63 11.44
C GLY A 51 3.01 5.45 10.88
N PHE A 52 2.85 4.26 11.43
CA PHE A 52 3.46 3.06 10.85
C PHE A 52 2.81 2.68 9.52
N ARG A 53 3.61 2.11 8.62
CA ARG A 53 3.21 1.61 7.30
C ARG A 53 3.28 0.09 7.32
N ARG A 54 2.32 -0.57 6.66
CA ARG A 54 2.37 -2.03 6.52
C ARG A 54 3.20 -2.44 5.30
N ASN A 55 4.00 -3.47 5.48
CA ASN A 55 4.68 -4.18 4.40
C ASN A 55 4.63 -5.68 4.70
N HIS A 56 3.88 -6.44 3.90
CA HIS A 56 3.59 -7.86 4.14
C HIS A 56 3.03 -8.11 5.56
N ASP A 57 3.78 -8.83 6.38
CA ASP A 57 3.46 -9.28 7.72
C ASP A 57 4.17 -8.45 8.82
N HIS A 58 4.65 -7.27 8.49
CA HIS A 58 5.23 -6.35 9.46
C HIS A 58 4.77 -4.90 9.23
N MET A 59 4.79 -4.14 10.31
CA MET A 59 4.58 -2.70 10.30
C MET A 59 5.91 -1.99 10.54
N TYR A 60 6.16 -0.87 9.88
CA TYR A 60 7.40 -0.12 10.06
C TYR A 60 7.19 1.39 10.00
N ILE A 61 8.13 2.11 10.62
CA ILE A 61 8.27 3.55 10.48
C ILE A 61 9.74 3.88 10.21
N PRO A 62 10.05 4.78 9.24
CA PRO A 62 11.42 5.23 9.02
C PRO A 62 11.96 6.00 10.24
N ILE A 63 13.21 5.68 10.63
CA ILE A 63 13.93 6.34 11.73
C ILE A 63 15.34 6.73 11.28
N CYS A 64 15.45 7.36 10.11
CA CYS A 64 16.73 7.74 9.50
C CYS A 64 17.44 8.80 10.35
N LYS A 65 18.76 8.65 10.56
CA LYS A 65 19.55 9.55 11.41
C LYS A 65 19.62 11.00 10.90
N LYS A 66 19.64 11.19 9.56
CA LYS A 66 19.86 12.49 8.91
C LYS A 66 18.67 12.95 8.05
N CYS A 67 17.48 12.33 8.19
CA CYS A 67 16.34 12.62 7.34
C CYS A 67 15.02 12.33 8.04
N SER A 68 14.06 13.25 7.97
CA SER A 68 12.68 13.12 8.50
C SER A 68 11.60 13.36 7.44
N LEU A 69 11.91 13.22 6.15
CA LEU A 69 11.01 13.55 5.05
C LEU A 69 9.89 12.52 4.80
N CYS A 70 9.98 11.32 5.40
CA CYS A 70 8.96 10.27 5.25
C CYS A 70 7.76 10.49 6.18
N ILE A 71 6.94 11.49 5.86
CA ILE A 71 5.77 11.86 6.68
C ILE A 71 4.57 11.01 6.26
N SER A 72 3.94 10.32 7.22
CA SER A 72 2.67 9.64 7.00
C SER A 72 1.52 10.65 6.98
N SER A 73 0.68 10.57 5.94
CA SER A 73 -0.42 11.51 5.73
C SER A 73 -1.76 10.79 5.85
N ARG A 74 -2.79 11.51 6.29
CA ARG A 74 -4.17 11.03 6.27
C ARG A 74 -5.11 12.12 5.79
N ILE A 75 -6.19 11.68 5.16
CA ILE A 75 -7.23 12.56 4.62
C ILE A 75 -8.50 12.37 5.44
N ASN A 76 -9.03 13.47 5.97
CA ASN A 76 -10.36 13.45 6.56
C ASN A 76 -11.41 13.56 5.45
N ILE A 77 -12.07 12.44 5.13
CA ILE A 77 -13.04 12.36 4.02
C ILE A 77 -14.19 13.36 4.19
N LYS A 78 -14.66 13.61 5.41
CA LYS A 78 -15.75 14.58 5.68
C LYS A 78 -15.36 16.03 5.37
N LYS A 79 -14.05 16.34 5.40
CA LYS A 79 -13.51 17.68 5.11
C LYS A 79 -12.82 17.75 3.75
N PHE A 80 -12.77 16.63 3.01
CA PHE A 80 -12.08 16.56 1.73
C PHE A 80 -12.92 17.20 0.62
N SER A 81 -12.32 18.12 -0.10
CA SER A 81 -12.90 18.71 -1.31
C SER A 81 -12.04 18.40 -2.54
N LEU A 82 -12.71 18.08 -3.64
CA LEU A 82 -12.01 17.77 -4.90
C LEU A 82 -11.38 19.04 -5.48
N SER A 83 -10.08 19.00 -5.68
CA SER A 83 -9.37 20.05 -6.43
C SER A 83 -9.81 20.07 -7.90
N LYS A 84 -9.47 21.15 -8.63
CA LYS A 84 -9.70 21.24 -10.08
C LYS A 84 -9.04 20.07 -10.84
N SER A 85 -7.85 19.65 -10.42
CA SER A 85 -7.13 18.51 -11.00
C SER A 85 -7.86 17.19 -10.74
N ASN A 86 -8.34 16.96 -9.51
CA ASN A 86 -9.10 15.74 -9.18
C ASN A 86 -10.38 15.65 -10.02
N LYS A 87 -11.15 16.75 -10.13
CA LYS A 87 -12.36 16.82 -10.96
C LYS A 87 -12.07 16.48 -12.42
N ARG A 88 -10.98 17.04 -12.97
CA ARG A 88 -10.55 16.75 -14.34
C ARG A 88 -10.19 15.28 -14.53
N ASN A 89 -9.41 14.70 -13.59
CA ASN A 89 -9.02 13.29 -13.64
C ASN A 89 -10.24 12.36 -13.56
N ILE A 90 -11.20 12.65 -12.71
CA ILE A 90 -12.47 11.89 -12.61
C ILE A 90 -13.21 11.95 -13.96
N LYS A 91 -13.37 13.14 -14.54
CA LYS A 91 -14.04 13.29 -15.84
C LYS A 91 -13.31 12.57 -16.98
N THR A 92 -11.98 12.63 -17.01
CA THR A 92 -11.17 11.92 -18.01
C THR A 92 -11.34 10.40 -17.94
N ASN A 93 -11.60 9.86 -16.75
CA ASN A 93 -11.68 8.43 -16.46
C ASN A 93 -13.11 7.96 -16.11
N GLU A 94 -14.16 8.74 -16.44
CA GLU A 94 -15.55 8.46 -16.07
C GLU A 94 -16.11 7.15 -16.67
N ASN A 95 -15.52 6.68 -17.78
CA ASN A 95 -15.90 5.42 -18.42
C ASN A 95 -15.31 4.17 -17.75
N PHE A 96 -14.47 4.34 -16.71
CA PHE A 96 -13.88 3.22 -15.99
C PHE A 96 -14.70 2.93 -14.73
N ILE A 97 -14.78 1.64 -14.40
CA ILE A 97 -15.59 1.16 -13.28
C ILE A 97 -14.67 0.73 -12.15
N LEU A 98 -14.93 1.23 -10.94
CA LEU A 98 -14.25 0.78 -9.73
C LEU A 98 -14.98 -0.45 -9.18
N THR A 99 -14.28 -1.58 -9.08
CA THR A 99 -14.84 -2.84 -8.57
C THR A 99 -14.14 -3.24 -7.27
N LYS A 100 -14.93 -3.69 -6.29
CA LYS A 100 -14.41 -4.29 -5.07
C LYS A 100 -14.17 -5.77 -5.31
N LYS A 101 -12.96 -6.25 -5.07
CA LYS A 101 -12.61 -7.67 -5.13
C LYS A 101 -12.13 -8.14 -3.76
N VAL A 102 -12.64 -9.28 -3.33
CA VAL A 102 -12.21 -9.94 -2.11
C VAL A 102 -11.38 -11.16 -2.53
N LYS A 103 -10.08 -11.13 -2.19
CA LYS A 103 -9.16 -12.29 -2.22
C LYS A 103 -9.09 -13.14 -3.51
N ASN A 104 -9.53 -12.68 -4.67
CA ASN A 104 -9.41 -13.47 -5.90
C ASN A 104 -8.03 -13.28 -6.54
N LYS A 105 -7.30 -14.39 -6.64
CA LYS A 105 -6.11 -14.48 -7.48
C LYS A 105 -6.47 -14.08 -8.91
N ASN A 106 -5.69 -13.20 -9.50
CA ASN A 106 -5.96 -12.69 -10.84
C ASN A 106 -4.65 -12.44 -11.59
N LEU A 107 -4.43 -13.20 -12.65
CA LEU A 107 -3.23 -13.09 -13.50
C LEU A 107 -3.10 -11.71 -14.14
N GLN A 108 -4.22 -11.12 -14.62
CA GLN A 108 -4.18 -9.76 -15.20
C GLN A 108 -3.65 -8.73 -14.19
N ARG A 109 -3.96 -8.89 -12.90
CA ARG A 109 -3.44 -8.01 -11.85
C ARG A 109 -1.94 -8.17 -11.66
N PHE A 110 -1.44 -9.41 -11.71
CA PHE A 110 -0.01 -9.69 -11.66
C PHE A 110 0.71 -9.13 -12.90
N ASP A 111 0.18 -9.33 -14.09
CA ASP A 111 0.77 -8.82 -15.34
C ASP A 111 0.85 -7.28 -15.33
N LEU A 112 -0.24 -6.63 -14.89
CA LEU A 112 -0.27 -5.17 -14.72
C LEU A 112 0.77 -4.70 -13.69
N PHE A 113 0.91 -5.41 -12.57
CA PHE A 113 1.92 -5.11 -11.55
C PHE A 113 3.33 -5.23 -12.12
N LYS A 114 3.64 -6.28 -12.87
CA LYS A 114 4.95 -6.46 -13.52
C LYS A 114 5.24 -5.32 -14.50
N LYS A 115 4.27 -4.98 -15.36
CA LYS A 115 4.38 -3.86 -16.29
C LYS A 115 4.63 -2.54 -15.58
N TYR A 116 3.89 -2.26 -14.51
CA TYR A 116 4.06 -1.07 -13.69
C TYR A 116 5.45 -0.99 -13.06
N CYS A 117 5.90 -2.07 -12.42
CA CYS A 117 7.21 -2.12 -11.77
C CYS A 117 8.36 -1.97 -12.79
N ALA A 118 8.27 -2.59 -13.96
CA ALA A 118 9.29 -2.47 -15.00
C ALA A 118 9.48 -1.02 -15.48
N ILE A 119 8.40 -0.24 -15.59
CA ILE A 119 8.45 1.13 -16.12
C ILE A 119 8.70 2.17 -15.01
N ARG A 120 8.02 2.03 -13.86
CA ARG A 120 8.05 3.05 -12.80
C ARG A 120 9.10 2.80 -11.73
N HIS A 121 9.51 1.55 -11.54
CA HIS A 121 10.43 1.11 -10.49
C HIS A 121 11.47 0.14 -11.03
N SER A 122 12.09 0.48 -12.17
CA SER A 122 13.04 -0.38 -12.91
C SER A 122 14.23 -0.83 -12.08
N THR A 123 14.66 -0.08 -11.07
CA THR A 123 15.74 -0.42 -10.14
C THR A 123 15.24 -1.06 -8.83
N GLY A 124 13.92 -1.09 -8.60
CA GLY A 124 13.33 -1.63 -7.38
C GLY A 124 13.30 -3.15 -7.35
N GLN A 125 13.42 -3.74 -6.16
CA GLN A 125 13.38 -5.20 -5.97
C GLN A 125 12.04 -5.83 -6.36
N MET A 126 10.93 -5.09 -6.24
CA MET A 126 9.59 -5.59 -6.52
C MET A 126 9.39 -6.04 -7.98
N LYS A 127 10.15 -5.50 -8.94
CA LYS A 127 10.07 -5.95 -10.34
C LYS A 127 10.43 -7.44 -10.53
N ASN A 128 11.25 -8.00 -9.64
CA ASN A 128 11.71 -9.39 -9.71
C ASN A 128 10.73 -10.36 -9.01
N MET A 129 9.72 -9.81 -8.32
CA MET A 129 8.71 -10.60 -7.60
C MET A 129 8.04 -11.61 -8.55
N ASN A 130 8.02 -12.88 -8.17
CA ASN A 130 7.26 -13.91 -8.87
C ASN A 130 5.79 -13.90 -8.45
N ILE A 131 4.98 -14.73 -9.09
CA ILE A 131 3.53 -14.76 -8.83
C ILE A 131 3.20 -15.20 -7.40
N LEU A 132 3.93 -16.16 -6.83
CA LEU A 132 3.71 -16.63 -5.46
C LEU A 132 4.04 -15.55 -4.43
N GLU A 133 5.12 -14.81 -4.65
CA GLU A 133 5.51 -13.66 -3.82
C GLU A 133 4.48 -12.54 -3.91
N PHE A 134 3.98 -12.24 -5.11
CA PHE A 134 2.91 -11.27 -5.32
C PHE A 134 1.62 -11.69 -4.63
N GLU A 135 1.21 -12.96 -4.75
CA GLU A 135 0.03 -13.51 -4.07
C GLU A 135 0.17 -13.45 -2.56
N ASN A 136 1.34 -13.78 -2.04
CA ASN A 136 1.64 -13.66 -0.62
C ASN A 136 1.54 -12.20 -0.15
N PHE A 137 2.07 -11.27 -0.93
CA PHE A 137 2.00 -9.85 -0.63
C PHE A 137 0.55 -9.33 -0.62
N PHE A 138 -0.24 -9.68 -1.64
CA PHE A 138 -1.59 -9.16 -1.82
C PHE A 138 -2.65 -9.88 -0.99
N TYR A 139 -2.52 -11.20 -0.77
CA TYR A 139 -3.63 -11.99 -0.28
C TYR A 139 -3.39 -12.75 1.03
N LYS A 140 -2.14 -13.00 1.42
CA LYS A 140 -1.85 -13.96 2.49
C LYS A 140 -2.00 -13.42 3.92
N SER A 141 -1.98 -12.11 4.15
CA SER A 141 -2.13 -11.58 5.52
C SER A 141 -3.53 -11.87 6.08
N SER A 142 -3.64 -12.12 7.38
CA SER A 142 -4.88 -12.44 8.09
C SER A 142 -5.75 -11.22 8.37
N ASN A 143 -5.22 -10.02 8.17
CA ASN A 143 -5.94 -8.79 8.44
C ASN A 143 -7.11 -8.53 7.49
N ASN A 144 -8.06 -7.72 7.97
CA ASN A 144 -9.17 -7.23 7.16
C ASN A 144 -8.66 -6.29 6.06
N LYS A 145 -8.86 -6.69 4.80
CA LYS A 145 -8.41 -5.93 3.64
C LYS A 145 -9.35 -6.07 2.46
N ILE A 146 -9.26 -5.12 1.56
CA ILE A 146 -9.94 -5.16 0.26
C ILE A 146 -8.95 -4.81 -0.84
N VAL A 147 -9.22 -5.31 -2.03
CA VAL A 147 -8.60 -4.86 -3.27
C VAL A 147 -9.66 -4.16 -4.10
N LEU A 148 -9.37 -2.95 -4.55
CA LEU A 148 -10.18 -2.24 -5.52
C LEU A 148 -9.46 -2.28 -6.87
N ASP A 149 -10.17 -2.72 -7.90
CA ASP A 149 -9.70 -2.70 -9.28
C ASP A 149 -10.44 -1.63 -10.07
N LEU A 150 -9.71 -0.83 -10.83
CA LEU A 150 -10.25 0.03 -11.87
C LEU A 150 -10.25 -0.74 -13.17
N ILE A 151 -11.42 -0.91 -13.79
CA ILE A 151 -11.58 -1.71 -15.01
C ILE A 151 -12.20 -0.88 -16.14
N ASP A 152 -11.83 -1.22 -17.37
CA ASP A 152 -12.47 -0.69 -18.57
C ASP A 152 -13.74 -1.46 -18.93
N LYS A 153 -14.44 -1.04 -20.01
CA LYS A 153 -15.65 -1.68 -20.56
C LYS A 153 -15.42 -3.14 -20.98
N ASN A 154 -14.19 -3.50 -21.31
CA ASN A 154 -13.79 -4.86 -21.70
C ASN A 154 -13.36 -5.71 -20.50
N LYS A 155 -13.54 -5.21 -19.29
CA LYS A 155 -13.12 -5.84 -18.01
C LYS A 155 -11.59 -5.98 -17.86
N ASN A 156 -10.78 -5.24 -18.62
CA ASN A 156 -9.34 -5.19 -18.40
C ASN A 156 -9.04 -4.37 -17.14
N ILE A 157 -8.11 -4.85 -16.32
CA ILE A 157 -7.67 -4.15 -15.10
C ILE A 157 -6.69 -3.05 -15.50
N LEU A 158 -7.06 -1.80 -15.25
CA LEU A 158 -6.24 -0.61 -15.50
C LEU A 158 -5.49 -0.13 -14.28
N GLY A 159 -5.94 -0.47 -13.10
CA GLY A 159 -5.31 -0.15 -11.84
C GLY A 159 -5.83 -1.02 -10.70
N SER A 160 -5.02 -1.20 -9.68
CA SER A 160 -5.39 -1.92 -8.46
C SER A 160 -4.82 -1.23 -7.24
N ILE A 161 -5.58 -1.21 -6.17
CA ILE A 161 -5.12 -0.74 -4.86
C ILE A 161 -5.49 -1.75 -3.78
N LEU A 162 -4.49 -2.09 -2.97
CA LEU A 162 -4.65 -2.87 -1.75
C LEU A 162 -4.86 -1.92 -0.57
N LEU A 163 -5.97 -2.09 0.14
CA LEU A 163 -6.35 -1.30 1.30
C LEU A 163 -6.50 -2.19 2.53
N ASP A 164 -5.94 -1.79 3.65
CA ASP A 164 -6.31 -2.34 4.94
C ASP A 164 -7.56 -1.63 5.46
N ILE A 165 -8.51 -2.40 6.00
CA ILE A 165 -9.72 -1.89 6.61
C ILE A 165 -9.40 -1.58 8.07
N LEU A 166 -9.48 -0.32 8.45
CA LEU A 166 -9.29 0.15 9.81
C LEU A 166 -10.64 0.44 10.47
N LYS A 167 -10.65 0.60 11.79
CA LYS A 167 -11.86 0.94 12.55
C LYS A 167 -12.58 2.19 12.02
N ASN A 168 -11.82 3.21 11.62
CA ASN A 168 -12.35 4.51 11.21
C ASN A 168 -11.90 4.93 9.80
N GLY A 169 -11.55 3.98 8.92
CA GLY A 169 -11.12 4.32 7.56
C GLY A 169 -10.34 3.22 6.86
N TYR A 170 -9.53 3.62 5.91
CA TYR A 170 -8.70 2.72 5.11
C TYR A 170 -7.25 3.18 5.10
N SER A 171 -6.32 2.24 5.09
CA SER A 171 -4.90 2.51 4.86
C SER A 171 -4.51 1.98 3.49
N ALA A 172 -4.01 2.87 2.61
CA ALA A 172 -3.47 2.48 1.32
C ALA A 172 -2.11 1.80 1.53
N VAL A 173 -2.05 0.49 1.27
CA VAL A 173 -0.83 -0.31 1.43
C VAL A 173 0.02 -0.25 0.18
N TYR A 174 -0.59 -0.52 -0.97
CA TYR A 174 0.08 -0.49 -2.26
C TYR A 174 -0.90 -0.26 -3.39
N SER A 175 -0.47 0.50 -4.39
CA SER A 175 -1.24 0.72 -5.61
C SER A 175 -0.33 0.65 -6.84
N PHE A 176 -0.90 0.20 -7.94
CA PHE A 176 -0.26 0.21 -9.25
C PHE A 176 -1.31 0.38 -10.33
N PHE A 177 -0.90 0.88 -11.47
CA PHE A 177 -1.80 1.22 -12.57
C PHE A 177 -1.10 1.05 -13.92
N ASN A 178 -1.86 1.09 -15.00
CA ASN A 178 -1.31 1.01 -16.36
C ASN A 178 -0.44 2.26 -16.63
N PRO A 179 0.88 2.09 -16.82
CA PRO A 179 1.80 3.20 -16.97
C PRO A 179 1.84 3.77 -18.40
N SER A 180 1.03 3.25 -19.34
CA SER A 180 0.96 3.75 -20.72
C SER A 180 0.52 5.21 -20.73
N LYS A 181 1.05 5.98 -21.72
CA LYS A 181 0.69 7.39 -21.93
C LYS A 181 -0.78 7.59 -22.33
N ASP A 182 -1.45 6.54 -22.80
CA ASP A 182 -2.87 6.56 -23.16
C ASP A 182 -3.79 6.71 -21.96
N TYR A 183 -3.30 6.32 -20.76
CA TYR A 183 -4.04 6.40 -19.52
C TYR A 183 -3.50 7.50 -18.62
N LYS A 184 -4.21 8.62 -18.54
CA LYS A 184 -3.80 9.79 -17.75
C LYS A 184 -4.56 9.85 -16.43
N GLY A 185 -3.86 10.24 -15.35
CA GLY A 185 -4.49 10.51 -14.05
C GLY A 185 -5.02 9.29 -13.30
N LEU A 186 -4.47 8.09 -13.55
CA LEU A 186 -4.86 6.87 -12.83
C LEU A 186 -4.16 6.72 -11.46
N GLY A 187 -3.05 7.41 -11.22
CA GLY A 187 -2.25 7.33 -10.01
C GLY A 187 -2.34 8.50 -9.07
#